data_e156ceaba01b313f8ea0ea44fae72487
#
_entry.id   e156ceaba01b313f8ea0ea44fae72487
#
_cell.length_a   1.000
_cell.length_b   1.000
_cell.length_c   1.000
_cell.angle_alpha   90.00
_cell.angle_beta   90.00
_cell.angle_gamma   90.00
#
_symmetry.space_group_name_H-M   'P 1'
#
loop_
_entity.id
_entity.type
_entity.pdbx_description
1 polymer ?
#
loop_
_entity_poly.entity_id
_entity_poly.type
_entity_poly.pdbx_seq_one_letter_code
_entity_poly.pdbx_strand_id
1 'polypeptide(L)'
;VELIAEIDEVTGEMLREYEAIPVWPASHYVTEKPKVKAALKSISEECEKRVAELKATDKLLEAQRLQQRTDYDLEMLETMGFCNGIENYSRHLDGRKPGEPPFTLIDYFPKDMICIIDESHVTVPQIRGMHEGDRSRKVTLVEHGFRLPSALDNRPLRFDEFEARIPQFIYVSATPGDYELRVSQNDVEQIIRPTGLLDPKIDVRPVRGQIDDLEDEIRERVARKERVLVTTLTKRMAEDLTDHLLDAGIKVNYMHSDTATMDRVEILRTLREGKIDVLVASICCARAWISPRSRWWRFSMPTRKVFCATAVR
;
A
#
# COMPACT_ATOMS: atom_id res chain seq x y z
N VAL A 1 6.36 -27.94 26.34
CA VAL A 1 5.12 -27.17 26.58
C VAL A 1 4.23 -28.05 27.38
N GLU A 2 3.87 -27.63 28.58
CA GLU A 2 3.01 -28.41 29.49
C GLU A 2 1.53 -28.05 29.31
N LEU A 3 1.23 -26.80 28.89
CA LEU A 3 -0.11 -26.30 28.71
C LEU A 3 -0.12 -25.24 27.60
N ILE A 4 -1.16 -25.25 26.77
CA ILE A 4 -1.48 -24.19 25.82
C ILE A 4 -2.87 -23.68 26.17
N ALA A 5 -2.99 -22.43 26.57
CA ALA A 5 -4.25 -21.82 26.97
C ALA A 5 -4.43 -20.43 26.41
N GLU A 6 -5.67 -20.08 26.12
CA GLU A 6 -6.10 -18.72 25.83
C GLU A 6 -6.41 -18.04 27.17
N ILE A 7 -5.83 -16.86 27.37
CA ILE A 7 -6.03 -16.07 28.59
C ILE A 7 -6.64 -14.71 28.23
N ASP A 8 -7.45 -14.17 29.10
CA ASP A 8 -7.88 -12.78 29.04
C ASP A 8 -6.70 -11.86 29.36
N GLU A 9 -6.37 -10.95 28.46
CA GLU A 9 -5.21 -10.05 28.59
C GLU A 9 -5.34 -9.06 29.78
N VAL A 10 -6.56 -8.80 30.26
CA VAL A 10 -6.84 -7.82 31.31
C VAL A 10 -6.91 -8.48 32.67
N THR A 11 -7.62 -9.61 32.76
CA THR A 11 -7.87 -10.31 34.04
C THR A 11 -6.86 -11.42 34.32
N GLY A 12 -6.17 -11.93 33.30
CA GLY A 12 -5.29 -13.09 33.40
C GLY A 12 -6.04 -14.43 33.57
N GLU A 13 -7.35 -14.43 33.46
CA GLU A 13 -8.17 -15.65 33.58
C GLU A 13 -8.00 -16.54 32.37
N MET A 14 -7.92 -17.85 32.59
CA MET A 14 -7.86 -18.83 31.53
C MET A 14 -9.26 -18.98 30.90
N LEU A 15 -9.36 -18.68 29.60
CA LEU A 15 -10.59 -18.74 28.83
C LEU A 15 -10.80 -20.13 28.22
N ARG A 16 -9.74 -20.74 27.70
CA ARG A 16 -9.80 -22.02 27.00
C ARG A 16 -8.43 -22.72 26.96
N GLU A 17 -8.44 -24.05 27.07
CA GLU A 17 -7.28 -24.88 26.82
C GLU A 17 -7.29 -25.46 25.40
N TYR A 18 -6.08 -25.61 24.81
CA TYR A 18 -5.88 -26.18 23.49
C TYR A 18 -4.87 -27.33 23.55
N GLU A 19 -5.19 -28.43 22.91
CA GLU A 19 -4.26 -29.57 22.74
C GLU A 19 -3.15 -29.21 21.76
N ALA A 20 -3.44 -28.42 20.73
CA ALA A 20 -2.51 -27.95 19.74
C ALA A 20 -2.96 -26.60 19.15
N ILE A 21 -2.00 -25.75 18.82
CA ILE A 21 -2.23 -24.51 18.06
C ILE A 21 -1.36 -24.51 16.81
N PRO A 22 -1.84 -24.06 15.65
CA PRO A 22 -1.02 -23.86 14.48
C PRO A 22 -0.16 -22.60 14.66
N VAL A 23 1.15 -22.74 14.46
CA VAL A 23 2.07 -21.61 14.40
C VAL A 23 2.51 -21.45 12.94
N TRP A 24 2.01 -20.42 12.30
CA TRP A 24 2.31 -20.12 10.91
C TRP A 24 3.63 -19.35 10.80
N PRO A 25 4.46 -19.63 9.76
CA PRO A 25 5.68 -18.86 9.54
C PRO A 25 5.34 -17.39 9.22
N ALA A 26 6.17 -16.46 9.72
CA ALA A 26 6.06 -15.03 9.46
C ALA A 26 6.64 -14.61 8.10
N SER A 27 7.27 -15.54 7.36
CA SER A 27 7.92 -15.29 6.08
C SER A 27 7.24 -16.07 4.96
N HIS A 28 7.24 -15.48 3.75
CA HIS A 28 6.79 -16.19 2.56
C HIS A 28 7.79 -17.25 2.11
N TYR A 29 7.31 -18.26 1.35
CA TYR A 29 8.10 -19.31 0.71
C TYR A 29 8.86 -20.23 1.67
N VAL A 30 8.37 -20.37 2.91
CA VAL A 30 8.85 -21.44 3.80
C VAL A 30 8.29 -22.76 3.28
N THR A 31 9.16 -23.62 2.77
CA THR A 31 8.75 -24.86 2.10
C THR A 31 9.58 -26.04 2.55
N GLU A 32 9.11 -27.25 2.25
CA GLU A 32 9.75 -28.50 2.65
C GLU A 32 11.09 -28.70 1.96
N LYS A 33 12.07 -29.32 2.65
CA LYS A 33 13.42 -29.58 2.14
C LYS A 33 13.46 -30.26 0.76
N PRO A 34 12.61 -31.25 0.44
CA PRO A 34 12.60 -31.86 -0.89
C PRO A 34 12.25 -30.89 -2.01
N LYS A 35 11.27 -29.99 -1.76
CA LYS A 35 10.86 -28.96 -2.72
C LYS A 35 11.97 -27.92 -2.91
N VAL A 36 12.63 -27.52 -1.82
CA VAL A 36 13.79 -26.62 -1.89
C VAL A 36 14.90 -27.23 -2.77
N LYS A 37 15.25 -28.49 -2.59
CA LYS A 37 16.27 -29.15 -3.41
C LYS A 37 15.90 -29.20 -4.91
N ALA A 38 14.64 -29.47 -5.22
CA ALA A 38 14.16 -29.43 -6.60
C ALA A 38 14.23 -28.01 -7.19
N ALA A 39 13.86 -27.00 -6.40
CA ALA A 39 13.95 -25.60 -6.79
C ALA A 39 15.40 -25.16 -7.04
N LEU A 40 16.34 -25.49 -6.13
CA LEU A 40 17.76 -25.18 -6.28
C LEU A 40 18.30 -25.70 -7.62
N LYS A 41 17.98 -26.95 -7.97
CA LYS A 41 18.40 -27.55 -9.24
C LYS A 41 17.82 -26.78 -10.44
N SER A 42 16.52 -26.51 -10.45
CA SER A 42 15.86 -25.83 -11.56
C SER A 42 16.26 -24.36 -11.71
N ILE A 43 16.62 -23.67 -10.59
CA ILE A 43 17.17 -22.31 -10.61
C ILE A 43 18.57 -22.31 -11.24
N SER A 44 19.44 -23.27 -10.83
CA SER A 44 20.78 -23.42 -11.41
C SER A 44 20.71 -23.67 -12.94
N GLU A 45 19.86 -24.59 -13.37
CA GLU A 45 19.66 -24.90 -14.80
C GLU A 45 19.18 -23.67 -15.60
N GLU A 46 18.25 -22.89 -15.04
CA GLU A 46 17.79 -21.63 -15.67
C GLU A 46 18.92 -20.60 -15.73
N CYS A 47 19.71 -20.47 -14.64
CA CYS A 47 20.84 -19.55 -14.58
C CYS A 47 21.90 -19.89 -15.64
N GLU A 48 22.33 -21.14 -15.73
CA GLU A 48 23.32 -21.59 -16.70
C GLU A 48 22.87 -21.29 -18.14
N LYS A 49 21.61 -21.60 -18.45
CA LYS A 49 21.03 -21.30 -19.75
C LYS A 49 21.03 -19.80 -20.05
N ARG A 50 20.58 -18.98 -19.09
CA ARG A 50 20.47 -17.52 -19.29
C ARG A 50 21.85 -16.87 -19.39
N VAL A 51 22.82 -17.32 -18.62
CA VAL A 51 24.23 -16.87 -18.70
C VAL A 51 24.83 -17.21 -20.05
N ALA A 52 24.57 -18.40 -20.60
CA ALA A 52 25.01 -18.77 -21.95
C ALA A 52 24.39 -17.85 -23.03
N GLU A 53 23.09 -17.55 -22.95
CA GLU A 53 22.41 -16.61 -23.85
C GLU A 53 23.01 -15.19 -23.78
N LEU A 54 23.28 -14.68 -22.58
CA LEU A 54 23.88 -13.36 -22.39
C LEU A 54 25.31 -13.31 -22.95
N LYS A 55 26.12 -14.34 -22.75
CA LYS A 55 27.46 -14.44 -23.32
C LYS A 55 27.43 -14.51 -24.85
N ALA A 56 26.47 -15.24 -25.42
CA ALA A 56 26.30 -15.33 -26.87
C ALA A 56 25.89 -14.01 -27.53
N THR A 57 25.30 -13.08 -26.75
CA THR A 57 24.92 -11.72 -27.19
C THR A 57 25.90 -10.64 -26.74
N ASP A 58 27.12 -11.02 -26.32
CA ASP A 58 28.22 -10.13 -25.86
C ASP A 58 27.88 -9.29 -24.63
N LYS A 59 26.89 -9.71 -23.83
CA LYS A 59 26.50 -9.10 -22.56
C LYS A 59 27.26 -9.72 -21.39
N LEU A 60 28.59 -9.56 -21.39
CA LEU A 60 29.46 -10.25 -20.41
C LEU A 60 29.28 -9.77 -18.98
N LEU A 61 29.04 -8.47 -18.79
CA LEU A 61 28.83 -7.87 -17.46
C LEU A 61 27.52 -8.34 -16.86
N GLU A 62 26.45 -8.39 -17.64
CA GLU A 62 25.15 -8.89 -17.24
C GLU A 62 25.20 -10.39 -16.90
N ALA A 63 25.93 -11.17 -17.70
CA ALA A 63 26.16 -12.58 -17.45
C ALA A 63 26.89 -12.83 -16.13
N GLN A 64 27.97 -12.10 -15.86
CA GLN A 64 28.74 -12.19 -14.62
C GLN A 64 27.89 -11.81 -13.41
N ARG A 65 27.17 -10.68 -13.50
CA ARG A 65 26.29 -10.21 -12.43
C ARG A 65 25.21 -11.22 -12.08
N LEU A 66 24.55 -11.76 -13.11
CA LEU A 66 23.50 -12.75 -12.93
C LEU A 66 24.03 -14.01 -12.25
N GLN A 67 25.18 -14.52 -12.72
CA GLN A 67 25.82 -15.71 -12.16
C GLN A 67 26.15 -15.50 -10.68
N GLN A 68 26.92 -14.45 -10.34
CA GLN A 68 27.32 -14.17 -8.97
C GLN A 68 26.12 -14.01 -8.02
N ARG A 69 25.09 -13.29 -8.48
CA ARG A 69 23.88 -13.09 -7.66
C ARG A 69 23.15 -14.40 -7.42
N THR A 70 22.97 -15.20 -8.47
CA THR A 70 22.23 -16.46 -8.36
C THR A 70 22.98 -17.46 -7.52
N ASP A 71 24.31 -17.60 -7.69
CA ASP A 71 25.14 -18.51 -6.89
C ASP A 71 25.06 -18.17 -5.39
N TYR A 72 25.14 -16.88 -5.05
CA TYR A 72 24.97 -16.41 -3.68
C TYR A 72 23.58 -16.74 -3.12
N ASP A 73 22.51 -16.46 -3.90
CA ASP A 73 21.15 -16.72 -3.47
C ASP A 73 20.89 -18.24 -3.31
N LEU A 74 21.48 -19.10 -4.16
CA LEU A 74 21.41 -20.56 -4.05
C LEU A 74 22.10 -21.07 -2.77
N GLU A 75 23.29 -20.55 -2.45
CA GLU A 75 24.00 -20.87 -1.21
C GLU A 75 23.18 -20.49 0.03
N MET A 76 22.58 -19.31 0.02
CA MET A 76 21.71 -18.84 1.11
C MET A 76 20.46 -19.70 1.25
N LEU A 77 19.82 -20.09 0.14
CA LEU A 77 18.65 -20.97 0.16
C LEU A 77 19.01 -22.39 0.67
N GLU A 78 20.17 -22.91 0.32
CA GLU A 78 20.62 -24.24 0.76
C GLU A 78 20.97 -24.24 2.26
N THR A 79 21.70 -23.22 2.73
CA THR A 79 22.22 -23.17 4.10
C THR A 79 21.21 -22.62 5.10
N MET A 80 20.54 -21.52 4.77
CA MET A 80 19.63 -20.79 5.66
C MET A 80 18.15 -21.05 5.37
N GLY A 81 17.82 -21.63 4.21
CA GLY A 81 16.43 -21.80 3.74
C GLY A 81 15.76 -20.50 3.30
N PHE A 82 16.52 -19.43 3.18
CA PHE A 82 16.02 -18.08 2.82
C PHE A 82 17.09 -17.28 2.08
N CYS A 83 16.68 -16.42 1.16
CA CYS A 83 17.53 -15.40 0.55
C CYS A 83 16.77 -14.09 0.36
N ASN A 84 17.47 -12.96 0.25
CA ASN A 84 16.87 -11.67 -0.04
C ASN A 84 16.29 -11.64 -1.46
N GLY A 85 14.98 -11.41 -1.58
CA GLY A 85 14.28 -11.45 -2.86
C GLY A 85 13.88 -12.87 -3.28
N ILE A 86 13.66 -13.76 -2.32
CA ILE A 86 13.21 -15.15 -2.52
C ILE A 86 11.99 -15.24 -3.43
N GLU A 87 11.13 -14.21 -3.42
CA GLU A 87 9.95 -14.10 -4.27
C GLU A 87 10.27 -14.15 -5.78
N ASN A 88 11.49 -13.77 -6.17
CA ASN A 88 11.93 -13.84 -7.57
C ASN A 88 12.13 -15.29 -8.05
N TYR A 89 12.25 -16.22 -7.13
CA TYR A 89 12.35 -17.66 -7.38
C TYR A 89 11.05 -18.41 -7.12
N SER A 90 9.95 -17.69 -6.86
CA SER A 90 8.64 -18.26 -6.47
C SER A 90 8.14 -19.34 -7.43
N ARG A 91 8.32 -19.17 -8.75
CA ARG A 91 7.91 -20.16 -9.74
C ARG A 91 8.56 -21.53 -9.48
N HIS A 92 9.85 -21.56 -9.13
CA HIS A 92 10.58 -22.79 -8.84
C HIS A 92 10.18 -23.40 -7.51
N LEU A 93 9.97 -22.55 -6.49
CA LEU A 93 9.58 -22.97 -5.14
C LEU A 93 8.13 -23.53 -5.11
N ASP A 94 7.24 -22.95 -5.89
CA ASP A 94 5.83 -23.36 -6.00
C ASP A 94 5.63 -24.49 -7.03
N GLY A 95 6.61 -24.76 -7.88
CA GLY A 95 6.51 -25.74 -8.97
C GLY A 95 5.57 -25.34 -10.09
N ARG A 96 5.32 -24.04 -10.29
CA ARG A 96 4.45 -23.48 -11.33
C ARG A 96 5.10 -23.56 -12.71
N LYS A 97 4.25 -23.64 -13.75
CA LYS A 97 4.71 -23.56 -15.13
C LYS A 97 5.07 -22.12 -15.51
N PRO A 98 5.95 -21.92 -16.51
CA PRO A 98 6.23 -20.60 -17.04
C PRO A 98 4.95 -19.87 -17.47
N GLY A 99 4.81 -18.59 -17.05
CA GLY A 99 3.65 -17.74 -17.34
C GLY A 99 2.47 -17.89 -16.38
N GLU A 100 2.44 -18.90 -15.53
CA GLU A 100 1.39 -19.05 -14.51
C GLU A 100 1.51 -17.98 -13.43
N PRO A 101 0.40 -17.31 -13.04
CA PRO A 101 0.42 -16.34 -11.97
C PRO A 101 0.66 -17.00 -10.61
N PRO A 102 1.22 -16.26 -9.63
CA PRO A 102 1.37 -16.77 -8.27
C PRO A 102 0.00 -16.92 -7.59
N PHE A 103 -0.02 -17.70 -6.52
CA PHE A 103 -1.14 -17.72 -5.61
C PHE A 103 -1.30 -16.35 -4.95
N THR A 104 -2.53 -15.92 -4.77
CA THR A 104 -2.88 -14.63 -4.16
C THR A 104 -3.79 -14.84 -2.97
N LEU A 105 -4.00 -13.79 -2.17
CA LEU A 105 -4.94 -13.83 -1.05
C LEU A 105 -6.34 -14.29 -1.48
N ILE A 106 -6.75 -13.95 -2.71
CA ILE A 106 -8.06 -14.33 -3.27
C ILE A 106 -8.23 -15.85 -3.34
N ASP A 107 -7.15 -16.60 -3.58
CA ASP A 107 -7.18 -18.06 -3.70
C ASP A 107 -7.50 -18.78 -2.37
N TYR A 108 -7.40 -18.08 -1.24
CA TYR A 108 -7.73 -18.59 0.10
C TYR A 108 -9.18 -18.38 0.50
N PHE A 109 -9.93 -17.54 -0.23
CA PHE A 109 -11.33 -17.30 0.07
C PHE A 109 -12.24 -18.41 -0.50
N PRO A 110 -13.44 -18.59 0.09
CA PRO A 110 -14.47 -19.49 -0.47
C PRO A 110 -14.82 -19.12 -1.91
N LYS A 111 -15.22 -20.10 -2.69
CA LYS A 111 -15.57 -19.91 -4.10
C LYS A 111 -16.83 -19.06 -4.32
N ASP A 112 -17.66 -18.92 -3.33
CA ASP A 112 -18.91 -18.12 -3.31
C ASP A 112 -18.73 -16.74 -2.66
N MET A 113 -17.49 -16.28 -2.51
CA MET A 113 -17.18 -14.98 -1.91
C MET A 113 -17.79 -13.82 -2.68
N ILE A 114 -18.07 -12.75 -1.96
CA ILE A 114 -18.40 -11.43 -2.51
C ILE A 114 -17.20 -10.49 -2.32
N CYS A 115 -16.77 -9.85 -3.38
CA CYS A 115 -15.71 -8.84 -3.32
C CYS A 115 -16.32 -7.43 -3.36
N ILE A 116 -16.12 -6.68 -2.30
CA ILE A 116 -16.55 -5.29 -2.19
C ILE A 116 -15.35 -4.40 -2.50
N ILE A 117 -15.42 -3.61 -3.58
CA ILE A 117 -14.37 -2.69 -3.99
C ILE A 117 -14.77 -1.27 -3.60
N ASP A 118 -14.13 -0.78 -2.56
CA ASP A 118 -14.32 0.61 -2.11
C ASP A 118 -13.53 1.59 -2.99
N GLU A 119 -14.09 2.80 -3.18
CA GLU A 119 -13.57 3.82 -4.10
C GLU A 119 -13.21 3.22 -5.47
N SER A 120 -14.14 2.47 -6.03
CA SER A 120 -13.91 1.63 -7.22
C SER A 120 -13.40 2.43 -8.42
N HIS A 121 -13.83 3.67 -8.59
CA HIS A 121 -13.36 4.58 -9.65
C HIS A 121 -11.83 4.84 -9.62
N VAL A 122 -11.18 4.61 -8.49
CA VAL A 122 -9.71 4.68 -8.33
C VAL A 122 -9.10 3.29 -8.25
N THR A 123 -9.71 2.39 -7.49
CA THR A 123 -9.19 1.06 -7.20
C THR A 123 -9.16 0.17 -8.44
N VAL A 124 -10.20 0.16 -9.26
CA VAL A 124 -10.25 -0.65 -10.50
C VAL A 124 -9.16 -0.26 -11.49
N PRO A 125 -8.95 1.02 -11.84
CA PRO A 125 -7.81 1.43 -12.67
C PRO A 125 -6.45 1.06 -12.09
N GLN A 126 -6.27 1.12 -10.75
CA GLN A 126 -5.02 0.71 -10.10
C GLN A 126 -4.76 -0.78 -10.26
N ILE A 127 -5.75 -1.65 -10.01
CA ILE A 127 -5.63 -3.09 -10.20
C ILE A 127 -5.28 -3.40 -11.66
N ARG A 128 -5.94 -2.72 -12.61
CA ARG A 128 -5.67 -2.88 -14.05
C ARG A 128 -4.25 -2.51 -14.45
N GLY A 129 -3.69 -1.47 -13.83
CA GLY A 129 -2.33 -1.00 -14.10
C GLY A 129 -1.21 -1.78 -13.41
N MET A 130 -1.50 -2.57 -12.36
CA MET A 130 -0.48 -3.23 -11.53
C MET A 130 0.40 -4.18 -12.32
N HIS A 131 -0.20 -5.01 -13.20
CA HIS A 131 0.53 -6.01 -13.98
C HIS A 131 1.56 -5.36 -14.92
N GLU A 132 1.16 -4.37 -15.70
CA GLU A 132 2.04 -3.71 -16.68
C GLU A 132 3.14 -2.89 -15.99
N GLY A 133 2.83 -2.22 -14.87
CA GLY A 133 3.82 -1.51 -14.09
C GLY A 133 4.90 -2.42 -13.51
N ASP A 134 4.52 -3.57 -12.95
CA ASP A 134 5.47 -4.58 -12.43
C ASP A 134 6.28 -5.21 -13.57
N ARG A 135 5.62 -5.59 -14.66
CA ARG A 135 6.26 -6.18 -15.84
C ARG A 135 7.33 -5.26 -16.43
N SER A 136 7.03 -4.00 -16.65
CA SER A 136 7.97 -3.03 -17.22
C SER A 136 9.25 -2.94 -16.38
N ARG A 137 9.12 -2.83 -15.07
CA ARG A 137 10.27 -2.81 -14.16
C ARG A 137 11.08 -4.10 -14.21
N LYS A 138 10.42 -5.27 -14.18
CA LYS A 138 11.09 -6.57 -14.14
C LYS A 138 11.77 -6.93 -15.45
N VAL A 139 11.20 -6.57 -16.60
CA VAL A 139 11.84 -6.75 -17.89
C VAL A 139 13.21 -6.07 -17.92
N THR A 140 13.29 -4.81 -17.48
CA THR A 140 14.55 -4.09 -17.38
C THR A 140 15.56 -4.82 -16.46
N LEU A 141 15.13 -5.32 -15.31
CA LEU A 141 16.00 -6.06 -14.38
C LEU A 141 16.52 -7.37 -14.98
N VAL A 142 15.69 -8.09 -15.75
CA VAL A 142 16.09 -9.34 -16.44
C VAL A 142 17.03 -9.06 -17.59
N GLU A 143 16.77 -8.02 -18.39
CA GLU A 143 17.61 -7.62 -19.52
C GLU A 143 19.01 -7.23 -19.10
N HIS A 144 19.15 -6.60 -17.93
CA HIS A 144 20.42 -6.15 -17.37
C HIS A 144 21.08 -7.14 -16.39
N GLY A 145 20.63 -8.39 -16.34
CA GLY A 145 21.24 -9.46 -15.53
C GLY A 145 21.06 -9.31 -14.02
N PHE A 146 20.06 -8.58 -13.54
CA PHE A 146 19.75 -8.46 -12.10
C PHE A 146 18.81 -9.56 -11.61
N ARG A 147 18.06 -10.20 -12.51
CA ARG A 147 17.09 -11.26 -12.18
C ARG A 147 17.05 -12.31 -13.29
N LEU A 148 16.69 -13.54 -12.89
CA LEU A 148 16.37 -14.60 -13.83
C LEU A 148 15.06 -14.29 -14.59
N PRO A 149 14.86 -14.84 -15.81
CA PRO A 149 13.59 -14.70 -16.55
C PRO A 149 12.37 -15.15 -15.75
N SER A 150 12.49 -16.18 -14.91
CA SER A 150 11.43 -16.68 -14.02
C SER A 150 10.89 -15.65 -13.03
N ALA A 151 11.66 -14.60 -12.71
CA ALA A 151 11.18 -13.51 -11.87
C ALA A 151 9.98 -12.75 -12.46
N LEU A 152 9.78 -12.83 -13.79
CA LEU A 152 8.61 -12.28 -14.47
C LEU A 152 7.30 -13.00 -14.08
N ASP A 153 7.39 -14.25 -13.61
CA ASP A 153 6.22 -15.03 -13.21
C ASP A 153 5.79 -14.77 -11.75
N ASN A 154 6.60 -14.06 -10.96
CA ASN A 154 6.16 -13.48 -9.70
C ASN A 154 5.54 -12.11 -9.98
N ARG A 155 4.30 -12.06 -10.32
CA ARG A 155 3.63 -10.87 -10.84
C ARG A 155 2.23 -10.69 -10.25
N PRO A 156 1.70 -9.47 -10.20
CA PRO A 156 0.29 -9.26 -9.98
C PRO A 156 -0.55 -10.01 -11.01
N LEU A 157 -1.77 -10.35 -10.65
CA LEU A 157 -2.75 -10.86 -11.60
C LEU A 157 -2.98 -9.84 -12.71
N ARG A 158 -3.19 -10.32 -13.94
CA ARG A 158 -3.82 -9.49 -14.96
C ARG A 158 -5.26 -9.22 -14.58
N PHE A 159 -5.83 -8.18 -15.13
CA PHE A 159 -7.18 -7.78 -14.75
C PHE A 159 -8.23 -8.86 -15.11
N ASP A 160 -8.09 -9.52 -16.24
CA ASP A 160 -8.89 -10.66 -16.65
C ASP A 160 -8.77 -11.87 -15.70
N GLU A 161 -7.56 -12.13 -15.20
CA GLU A 161 -7.33 -13.18 -14.20
C GLU A 161 -7.95 -12.84 -12.84
N PHE A 162 -7.92 -11.55 -12.47
CA PHE A 162 -8.56 -11.05 -11.26
C PHE A 162 -10.09 -11.21 -11.34
N GLU A 163 -10.70 -10.77 -12.44
CA GLU A 163 -12.14 -10.91 -12.67
C GLU A 163 -12.58 -12.37 -12.66
N ALA A 164 -11.82 -13.26 -13.30
CA ALA A 164 -12.17 -14.69 -13.40
C ALA A 164 -12.15 -15.43 -12.05
N ARG A 165 -11.41 -14.91 -11.04
CA ARG A 165 -11.32 -15.54 -9.71
C ARG A 165 -12.43 -15.14 -8.76
N ILE A 166 -13.16 -14.08 -9.06
CA ILE A 166 -14.15 -13.49 -8.16
C ILE A 166 -15.54 -13.63 -8.79
N PRO A 167 -16.46 -14.37 -8.16
CA PRO A 167 -17.76 -14.64 -8.74
C PRO A 167 -18.72 -13.46 -8.67
N GLN A 168 -18.57 -12.59 -7.66
CA GLN A 168 -19.49 -11.48 -7.41
C GLN A 168 -18.74 -10.24 -6.94
N PHE A 169 -19.09 -9.07 -7.53
CA PHE A 169 -18.53 -7.78 -7.16
C PHE A 169 -19.62 -6.83 -6.68
N ILE A 170 -19.27 -6.01 -5.68
CA ILE A 170 -19.98 -4.81 -5.30
C ILE A 170 -19.00 -3.64 -5.44
N TYR A 171 -19.29 -2.73 -6.34
CA TYR A 171 -18.51 -1.52 -6.53
C TYR A 171 -19.11 -0.40 -5.69
N VAL A 172 -18.31 0.21 -4.82
CA VAL A 172 -18.72 1.32 -3.96
C VAL A 172 -17.97 2.57 -4.38
N SER A 173 -18.68 3.62 -4.76
CA SER A 173 -18.08 4.88 -5.17
C SER A 173 -19.11 6.02 -5.12
N ALA A 174 -18.67 7.22 -4.74
CA ALA A 174 -19.47 8.43 -4.89
C ALA A 174 -19.49 8.94 -6.34
N THR A 175 -18.53 8.53 -7.15
CA THR A 175 -18.35 8.93 -8.56
C THR A 175 -17.90 7.71 -9.36
N PRO A 176 -18.80 6.74 -9.63
CA PRO A 176 -18.46 5.51 -10.34
C PRO A 176 -17.86 5.82 -11.72
N GLY A 177 -16.90 5.01 -12.15
CA GLY A 177 -16.27 5.14 -13.46
C GLY A 177 -17.05 4.40 -14.55
N ASP A 178 -16.70 4.65 -15.81
CA ASP A 178 -17.37 4.06 -16.99
C ASP A 178 -17.31 2.51 -16.98
N TYR A 179 -16.29 1.94 -16.35
CA TYR A 179 -16.17 0.48 -16.28
C TYR A 179 -17.26 -0.10 -15.38
N GLU A 180 -17.39 0.42 -14.16
CA GLU A 180 -18.37 -0.05 -13.18
C GLU A 180 -19.79 0.09 -13.70
N LEU A 181 -20.12 1.26 -14.27
CA LEU A 181 -21.44 1.52 -14.87
C LEU A 181 -21.76 0.56 -16.00
N ARG A 182 -20.75 0.13 -16.77
CA ARG A 182 -20.95 -0.81 -17.89
C ARG A 182 -21.16 -2.25 -17.46
N VAL A 183 -20.48 -2.69 -16.37
CA VAL A 183 -20.50 -4.10 -15.95
C VAL A 183 -21.51 -4.38 -14.83
N SER A 184 -21.98 -3.35 -14.13
CA SER A 184 -22.98 -3.48 -13.07
C SER A 184 -24.34 -3.87 -13.67
N GLN A 185 -25.02 -4.82 -13.03
CA GLN A 185 -26.37 -5.22 -13.38
C GLN A 185 -27.43 -4.29 -12.76
N ASN A 186 -27.11 -3.73 -11.59
CA ASN A 186 -27.97 -2.83 -10.85
C ASN A 186 -27.14 -1.68 -10.30
N ASP A 187 -27.62 -0.46 -10.45
CA ASP A 187 -27.08 0.74 -9.83
C ASP A 187 -28.00 1.15 -8.69
N VAL A 188 -27.44 1.26 -7.48
CA VAL A 188 -28.17 1.62 -6.28
C VAL A 188 -27.58 2.91 -5.71
N GLU A 189 -28.39 3.95 -5.62
CA GLU A 189 -27.98 5.22 -5.04
C GLU A 189 -28.36 5.30 -3.56
N GLN A 190 -27.38 5.63 -2.70
CA GLN A 190 -27.62 5.97 -1.32
C GLN A 190 -27.50 7.48 -1.13
N ILE A 191 -28.61 8.18 -1.25
CA ILE A 191 -28.65 9.66 -1.20
C ILE A 191 -28.76 10.15 0.25
N ILE A 192 -29.34 9.36 1.14
CA ILE A 192 -29.58 9.75 2.53
C ILE A 192 -28.31 9.63 3.36
N ARG A 193 -27.87 10.74 3.95
CA ARG A 193 -26.79 10.79 4.94
C ARG A 193 -27.39 10.99 6.34
N PRO A 194 -27.58 9.91 7.14
CA PRO A 194 -28.31 9.97 8.42
C PRO A 194 -27.51 10.63 9.55
N THR A 195 -26.30 11.11 9.29
CA THR A 195 -25.41 11.72 10.30
C THR A 195 -25.88 13.11 10.76
N GLY A 196 -26.77 13.78 10.05
CA GLY A 196 -27.18 15.15 10.31
C GLY A 196 -26.08 16.19 10.07
N LEU A 197 -24.90 15.77 9.57
CA LEU A 197 -23.78 16.65 9.26
C LEU A 197 -23.91 17.14 7.81
N LEU A 198 -23.92 18.44 7.64
CA LEU A 198 -23.86 19.06 6.30
C LEU A 198 -22.46 18.92 5.71
N ASP A 199 -22.38 18.90 4.38
CA ASP A 199 -21.11 18.97 3.69
C ASP A 199 -20.40 20.30 4.01
N PRO A 200 -19.07 20.30 4.14
CA PRO A 200 -18.33 21.51 4.44
C PRO A 200 -18.46 22.51 3.29
N LYS A 201 -18.58 23.79 3.63
CA LYS A 201 -18.51 24.86 2.63
C LYS A 201 -17.13 24.87 1.99
N ILE A 202 -17.09 24.89 0.67
CA ILE A 202 -15.84 24.94 -0.10
C ILE A 202 -15.64 26.38 -0.58
N ASP A 203 -14.46 26.93 -0.27
CA ASP A 203 -14.02 28.24 -0.74
C ASP A 203 -12.80 28.07 -1.65
N VAL A 204 -12.86 28.61 -2.87
CA VAL A 204 -11.78 28.48 -3.86
C VAL A 204 -11.06 29.81 -3.95
N ARG A 205 -9.77 29.82 -3.63
CA ARG A 205 -8.94 31.02 -3.59
C ARG A 205 -7.81 30.99 -4.63
N PRO A 206 -7.27 32.18 -5.02
CA PRO A 206 -6.14 32.25 -5.93
C PRO A 206 -4.86 31.57 -5.36
N VAL A 207 -4.03 31.01 -6.24
CA VAL A 207 -2.75 30.38 -5.82
C VAL A 207 -1.72 31.43 -5.40
N ARG A 208 -1.77 32.64 -5.99
CA ARG A 208 -0.81 33.71 -5.66
C ARG A 208 -1.07 34.22 -4.25
N GLY A 209 -0.03 34.23 -3.40
CA GLY A 209 -0.13 34.61 -1.99
C GLY A 209 -0.79 33.54 -1.09
N GLN A 210 -0.90 32.29 -1.57
CA GLN A 210 -1.61 31.23 -0.86
C GLN A 210 -0.97 30.88 0.51
N ILE A 211 0.34 31.09 0.69
CA ILE A 211 0.99 30.78 1.96
C ILE A 211 0.65 31.83 3.01
N ASP A 212 0.70 33.10 2.64
CA ASP A 212 0.34 34.21 3.54
C ASP A 212 -1.16 34.11 3.93
N ASP A 213 -2.04 33.83 2.96
CA ASP A 213 -3.47 33.60 3.18
C ASP A 213 -3.73 32.38 4.10
N LEU A 214 -2.95 31.31 3.94
CA LEU A 214 -3.01 30.14 4.83
C LEU A 214 -2.60 30.49 6.25
N GLU A 215 -1.53 31.25 6.44
CA GLU A 215 -1.08 31.68 7.77
C GLU A 215 -2.12 32.54 8.49
N ASP A 216 -2.72 33.49 7.79
CA ASP A 216 -3.77 34.34 8.35
C ASP A 216 -5.00 33.52 8.79
N GLU A 217 -5.46 32.59 7.96
CA GLU A 217 -6.53 31.66 8.31
C GLU A 217 -6.16 30.77 9.50
N ILE A 218 -4.93 30.25 9.54
CA ILE A 218 -4.45 29.44 10.69
C ILE A 218 -4.52 30.27 11.97
N ARG A 219 -4.00 31.50 11.98
CA ARG A 219 -4.00 32.37 13.15
C ARG A 219 -5.42 32.68 13.61
N GLU A 220 -6.33 32.95 12.69
CA GLU A 220 -7.75 33.19 13.00
C GLU A 220 -8.40 31.95 13.66
N ARG A 221 -8.15 30.74 13.12
CA ARG A 221 -8.71 29.48 13.66
C ARG A 221 -8.12 29.13 15.03
N VAL A 222 -6.82 29.29 15.18
CA VAL A 222 -6.12 29.03 16.45
C VAL A 222 -6.64 29.98 17.55
N ALA A 223 -6.89 31.25 17.23
CA ALA A 223 -7.50 32.19 18.16
C ALA A 223 -8.89 31.75 18.64
N ARG A 224 -9.62 31.01 17.80
CA ARG A 224 -10.93 30.40 18.13
C ARG A 224 -10.79 29.02 18.80
N LYS A 225 -9.58 28.56 19.10
CA LYS A 225 -9.28 27.22 19.63
C LYS A 225 -9.69 26.08 18.67
N GLU A 226 -9.70 26.34 17.39
CA GLU A 226 -9.94 25.37 16.33
C GLU A 226 -8.60 24.76 15.88
N ARG A 227 -8.66 23.61 15.16
CA ARG A 227 -7.50 22.93 14.61
C ARG A 227 -7.56 22.97 13.09
N VAL A 228 -6.39 23.00 12.44
CA VAL A 228 -6.31 23.12 10.99
C VAL A 228 -5.61 21.87 10.42
N LEU A 229 -6.22 21.28 9.40
CA LEU A 229 -5.61 20.24 8.58
C LEU A 229 -5.24 20.82 7.23
N VAL A 230 -3.96 20.73 6.89
CA VAL A 230 -3.44 21.15 5.59
C VAL A 230 -3.05 19.92 4.78
N THR A 231 -3.48 19.87 3.52
CA THR A 231 -3.10 18.79 2.61
C THR A 231 -2.23 19.30 1.48
N THR A 232 -1.13 18.58 1.21
CA THR A 232 -0.20 18.88 0.13
C THR A 232 -0.13 17.71 -0.86
N LEU A 233 0.30 17.98 -2.08
CA LEU A 233 0.40 16.96 -3.13
C LEU A 233 1.57 16.00 -2.93
N THR A 234 2.67 16.48 -2.35
CA THR A 234 3.89 15.69 -2.18
C THR A 234 4.38 15.70 -0.74
N LYS A 235 5.18 14.70 -0.37
CA LYS A 235 5.84 14.60 0.93
C LYS A 235 6.73 15.82 1.20
N ARG A 236 7.58 16.15 0.22
CA ARG A 236 8.50 17.29 0.32
C ARG A 236 7.77 18.61 0.56
N MET A 237 6.66 18.84 -0.15
CA MET A 237 5.84 20.03 0.13
C MET A 237 5.26 20.04 1.55
N ALA A 238 4.95 18.87 2.12
CA ALA A 238 4.48 18.81 3.51
C ALA A 238 5.59 19.19 4.48
N GLU A 239 6.80 18.70 4.26
CA GLU A 239 7.98 19.01 5.06
C GLU A 239 8.36 20.50 4.95
N ASP A 240 8.57 21.00 3.73
CA ASP A 240 8.94 22.41 3.46
C ASP A 240 7.90 23.39 4.05
N LEU A 241 6.59 23.07 3.93
CA LEU A 241 5.54 23.91 4.50
C LEU A 241 5.52 23.85 6.04
N THR A 242 5.80 22.69 6.62
CA THR A 242 5.87 22.55 8.07
C THR A 242 7.00 23.38 8.64
N ASP A 243 8.18 23.33 8.03
CA ASP A 243 9.34 24.13 8.46
C ASP A 243 9.02 25.62 8.38
N HIS A 244 8.41 26.07 7.28
CA HIS A 244 7.98 27.47 7.12
C HIS A 244 6.99 27.91 8.20
N LEU A 245 5.98 27.09 8.53
CA LEU A 245 4.99 27.41 9.57
C LEU A 245 5.60 27.38 10.98
N LEU A 246 6.59 26.51 11.23
CA LEU A 246 7.38 26.52 12.48
C LEU A 246 8.16 27.81 12.63
N ASP A 247 8.82 28.29 11.57
CA ASP A 247 9.54 29.55 11.55
C ASP A 247 8.61 30.74 11.78
N ALA A 248 7.36 30.67 11.31
CA ALA A 248 6.30 31.63 11.60
C ALA A 248 5.71 31.54 13.01
N GLY A 249 6.24 30.64 13.88
CA GLY A 249 5.83 30.45 15.27
C GLY A 249 4.52 29.68 15.46
N ILE A 250 4.06 28.95 14.47
CA ILE A 250 2.84 28.13 14.52
C ILE A 250 3.18 26.73 15.05
N LYS A 251 2.38 26.19 15.96
CA LYS A 251 2.53 24.84 16.49
C LYS A 251 2.02 23.82 15.46
N VAL A 252 2.90 23.32 14.62
CA VAL A 252 2.58 22.45 13.50
C VAL A 252 3.36 21.14 13.58
N ASN A 253 2.80 20.09 13.00
CA ASN A 253 3.50 18.84 12.70
C ASN A 253 3.07 18.34 11.32
N TYR A 254 3.83 17.42 10.75
CA TYR A 254 3.48 16.81 9.45
C TYR A 254 3.34 15.30 9.55
N MET A 255 2.66 14.72 8.55
CA MET A 255 2.51 13.29 8.43
C MET A 255 2.42 12.87 6.95
N HIS A 256 3.17 11.84 6.58
CA HIS A 256 3.16 11.24 5.24
C HIS A 256 3.21 9.70 5.30
N SER A 257 3.29 9.03 4.15
CA SER A 257 3.25 7.57 4.06
C SER A 257 4.36 6.87 4.84
N ASP A 258 5.53 7.50 4.98
CA ASP A 258 6.71 6.90 5.64
C ASP A 258 6.73 7.11 7.16
N THR A 259 5.78 7.90 7.70
CA THR A 259 5.62 8.07 9.16
C THR A 259 5.22 6.73 9.78
N ALA A 260 5.97 6.27 10.77
CA ALA A 260 5.69 5.02 11.46
C ALA A 260 4.30 5.01 12.12
N THR A 261 3.68 3.84 12.25
CA THR A 261 2.30 3.73 12.76
C THR A 261 2.16 4.30 14.17
N MET A 262 3.13 4.05 15.04
CA MET A 262 3.10 4.57 16.42
C MET A 262 3.21 6.09 16.45
N ASP A 263 4.08 6.67 15.61
CA ASP A 263 4.23 8.13 15.51
C ASP A 263 2.94 8.78 14.99
N ARG A 264 2.21 8.15 14.08
CA ARG A 264 0.90 8.64 13.60
C ARG A 264 -0.11 8.75 14.74
N VAL A 265 -0.16 7.73 15.60
CA VAL A 265 -1.06 7.74 16.76
C VAL A 265 -0.71 8.90 17.70
N GLU A 266 0.58 9.11 17.97
CA GLU A 266 1.04 10.17 18.86
C GLU A 266 0.80 11.58 18.26
N ILE A 267 1.07 11.78 16.97
CA ILE A 267 0.78 13.03 16.27
C ILE A 267 -0.71 13.38 16.35
N LEU A 268 -1.59 12.40 16.09
CA LEU A 268 -3.04 12.62 16.18
C LEU A 268 -3.49 12.90 17.63
N ARG A 269 -2.86 12.28 18.61
CA ARG A 269 -3.12 12.51 20.01
C ARG A 269 -2.72 13.94 20.40
N THR A 270 -1.50 14.38 20.04
CA THR A 270 -1.01 15.72 20.35
C THR A 270 -1.87 16.82 19.72
N LEU A 271 -2.41 16.56 18.52
CA LEU A 271 -3.34 17.46 17.85
C LEU A 271 -4.68 17.54 18.60
N ARG A 272 -5.23 16.40 19.06
CA ARG A 272 -6.47 16.36 19.86
C ARG A 272 -6.32 17.02 21.22
N GLU A 273 -5.18 16.84 21.86
CA GLU A 273 -4.85 17.46 23.14
C GLU A 273 -4.53 18.97 23.01
N GLY A 274 -4.37 19.48 21.79
CA GLY A 274 -4.06 20.90 21.55
C GLY A 274 -2.62 21.28 21.77
N LYS A 275 -1.71 20.32 21.80
CA LYS A 275 -0.25 20.56 21.85
C LYS A 275 0.27 21.10 20.53
N ILE A 276 -0.38 20.70 19.42
CA ILE A 276 -0.20 21.28 18.08
C ILE A 276 -1.53 21.82 17.57
N ASP A 277 -1.47 22.85 16.75
CA ASP A 277 -2.64 23.53 16.20
C ASP A 277 -2.90 23.17 14.74
N VAL A 278 -1.84 22.82 14.03
CA VAL A 278 -1.88 22.51 12.61
C VAL A 278 -1.26 21.14 12.33
N LEU A 279 -1.87 20.40 11.44
CA LEU A 279 -1.30 19.16 10.92
C LEU A 279 -1.24 19.23 9.40
N VAL A 280 -0.03 19.13 8.86
CA VAL A 280 0.21 19.07 7.42
C VAL A 280 0.33 17.63 6.98
N ALA A 281 -0.39 17.23 5.93
CA ALA A 281 -0.36 15.87 5.44
C ALA A 281 -0.29 15.77 3.92
N SER A 282 0.36 14.73 3.43
CA SER A 282 0.23 14.39 2.02
C SER A 282 -1.18 13.87 1.72
N ILE A 283 -1.67 14.11 0.50
CA ILE A 283 -3.06 13.78 0.07
C ILE A 283 -3.41 12.31 0.29
N CYS A 284 -2.43 11.40 0.14
CA CYS A 284 -2.61 9.96 0.35
C CYS A 284 -2.98 9.61 1.81
N CYS A 285 -2.53 10.41 2.78
CA CYS A 285 -2.83 10.21 4.20
C CYS A 285 -4.11 10.93 4.66
N ALA A 286 -4.52 11.97 3.95
CA ALA A 286 -5.63 12.84 4.37
C ALA A 286 -7.01 12.17 4.26
N ARG A 287 -7.19 11.16 3.41
CA ARG A 287 -8.46 10.47 3.22
C ARG A 287 -8.93 9.67 4.44
N ALA A 288 -8.00 9.16 5.26
CA ALA A 288 -8.30 8.31 6.42
C ALA A 288 -8.73 9.07 7.68
N TRP A 289 -8.80 10.42 7.66
CA TRP A 289 -8.82 11.21 8.91
C TRP A 289 -10.09 11.99 9.18
N ILE A 290 -11.11 11.82 8.39
CA ILE A 290 -12.40 12.49 8.65
C ILE A 290 -13.07 11.79 9.84
N SER A 291 -12.70 12.22 11.06
CA SER A 291 -13.39 11.81 12.27
C SER A 291 -14.59 12.73 12.53
N PRO A 292 -15.78 12.18 12.86
CA PRO A 292 -17.00 12.97 13.07
C PRO A 292 -16.99 13.89 14.30
N ARG A 293 -15.96 13.81 15.15
CA ARG A 293 -15.92 14.52 16.46
C ARG A 293 -15.04 15.78 16.52
N SER A 294 -14.41 16.17 15.41
CA SER A 294 -13.51 17.33 15.44
C SER A 294 -13.98 18.41 14.47
N ARG A 295 -14.00 19.68 14.92
CA ARG A 295 -14.13 20.85 14.05
C ARG A 295 -12.80 21.04 13.34
N TRP A 296 -12.68 20.54 12.09
CA TRP A 296 -11.46 20.59 11.33
C TRP A 296 -11.61 21.48 10.11
N TRP A 297 -10.60 22.27 9.82
CA TRP A 297 -10.43 22.98 8.57
C TRP A 297 -9.45 22.21 7.69
N ARG A 298 -9.79 22.03 6.44
CA ARG A 298 -8.95 21.33 5.47
C ARG A 298 -8.54 22.31 4.38
N PHE A 299 -7.24 22.54 4.25
CA PHE A 299 -6.63 23.19 3.11
C PHE A 299 -6.02 22.12 2.18
N SER A 300 -6.25 22.26 0.88
CA SER A 300 -5.60 21.45 -0.13
C SER A 300 -4.86 22.38 -1.09
N MET A 301 -3.56 22.19 -1.23
CA MET A 301 -2.71 22.95 -2.14
C MET A 301 -2.44 22.15 -3.42
N PRO A 302 -3.19 22.31 -4.49
CA PRO A 302 -2.82 21.81 -5.81
C PRO A 302 -1.84 22.79 -6.49
N THR A 303 -1.03 22.31 -7.40
CA THR A 303 -0.06 23.11 -8.14
C THR A 303 -0.67 24.24 -8.98
N ARG A 304 -2.00 24.31 -9.11
CA ARG A 304 -2.71 25.31 -9.91
C ARG A 304 -3.99 25.89 -9.31
N LYS A 305 -4.53 25.36 -8.22
CA LYS A 305 -5.73 25.89 -7.54
C LYS A 305 -5.78 25.46 -6.08
N VAL A 306 -6.12 26.34 -5.16
CA VAL A 306 -6.34 26.03 -3.74
C VAL A 306 -7.80 25.72 -3.51
N PHE A 307 -8.09 24.61 -2.86
CA PHE A 307 -9.43 24.28 -2.35
C PHE A 307 -9.42 24.39 -0.84
N CYS A 308 -10.21 25.27 -0.29
CA CYS A 308 -10.44 25.36 1.13
C CYS A 308 -11.81 24.76 1.46
N ALA A 309 -11.84 23.71 2.25
CA ALA A 309 -13.07 23.14 2.78
C ALA A 309 -13.30 23.59 4.21
N THR A 310 -14.43 24.23 4.48
CA THR A 310 -14.79 24.72 5.80
C THR A 310 -15.37 23.59 6.66
N ALA A 311 -14.89 23.43 7.86
CA ALA A 311 -15.38 22.42 8.78
C ALA A 311 -16.81 22.69 9.26
N VAL A 312 -17.49 21.62 9.52
CA VAL A 312 -18.81 21.55 10.12
C VAL A 312 -18.72 21.83 11.63
N ARG A 313 -19.66 22.61 12.16
CA ARG A 313 -19.87 22.84 13.59
C ARG A 313 -20.33 21.60 14.32
#